data_842cc624914a10f1067d7ada6fc4b73b
#
_entry.id   842cc624914a10f1067d7ada6fc4b73b
#
_cell.length_a   1.000
_cell.length_b   1.000
_cell.length_c   1.000
_cell.angle_alpha   90.00
_cell.angle_beta   90.00
_cell.angle_gamma   90.00
#
_symmetry.space_group_name_H-M   'P 1'
#
loop_
_entity.id
_entity.type
_entity.pdbx_description
1 polymer ?
#
loop_
_entity_poly.entity_id
_entity_poly.type
_entity_poly.pdbx_seq_one_letter_code
_entity_poly.pdbx_strand_id
1 'polypeptide(L)'
;DSFHKSFNDVYRMRPDQFQLGFLKVLKGSYMEEVKDEYEIRYRSSPPYEVLTTKWLPYEDVLRLKQVEDMVEVYYNSFQFQATMLAMENYHTDAFEMYQTLGGFYDKKGYFGMKHSRIARYEILWEFLCEAEWSEEAREILRQTLTYDLYARDYVKNPPAFVPERSHEYQQKVRDFLTKECEQPTVLSGYEKYQPKQLFNMIYVQQFTVNIPKLLKTGKVETGEAHSLVFDYQKRNPLTHSAEVIRL
;
A
#
# COMPACT_ATOMS: atom_id res chain seq x y z
N ASP A 1 -14.55 -3.99 -20.66
CA ASP A 1 -13.98 -2.72 -21.19
C ASP A 1 -14.51 -1.48 -20.48
N SER A 2 -15.84 -1.29 -20.31
CA SER A 2 -16.39 -0.09 -19.65
C SER A 2 -16.02 -0.01 -18.17
N PHE A 3 -16.04 -1.12 -17.45
CA PHE A 3 -15.64 -1.17 -16.04
C PHE A 3 -14.16 -0.81 -15.86
N HIS A 4 -13.28 -1.40 -16.66
CA HIS A 4 -11.86 -1.10 -16.67
C HIS A 4 -11.58 0.42 -16.83
N LYS A 5 -12.25 1.04 -17.83
CA LYS A 5 -12.15 2.47 -18.03
C LYS A 5 -12.65 3.27 -16.82
N SER A 6 -13.85 2.95 -16.32
CA SER A 6 -14.44 3.63 -15.15
C SER A 6 -13.57 3.49 -13.92
N PHE A 7 -12.99 2.32 -13.68
CA PHE A 7 -12.05 2.10 -12.57
C PHE A 7 -10.86 3.06 -12.65
N ASN A 8 -10.19 3.12 -13.82
CA ASN A 8 -9.03 3.97 -14.01
C ASN A 8 -9.39 5.47 -13.93
N ASP A 9 -10.55 5.87 -14.42
CA ASP A 9 -11.01 7.27 -14.34
C ASP A 9 -11.23 7.70 -12.88
N VAL A 10 -11.89 6.86 -12.06
CA VAL A 10 -12.10 7.13 -10.63
C VAL A 10 -10.78 7.05 -9.86
N TYR A 11 -9.94 6.05 -10.15
CA TYR A 11 -8.64 5.91 -9.49
C TYR A 11 -7.73 7.15 -9.69
N ARG A 12 -7.75 7.76 -10.87
CA ARG A 12 -7.01 9.02 -11.15
C ARG A 12 -7.47 10.20 -10.30
N MET A 13 -8.72 10.19 -9.84
CA MET A 13 -9.24 11.24 -8.94
C MET A 13 -8.65 11.14 -7.52
N ARG A 14 -7.98 10.02 -7.19
CA ARG A 14 -7.35 9.77 -5.88
C ARG A 14 -8.34 9.94 -4.71
N PRO A 15 -9.50 9.26 -4.72
CA PRO A 15 -10.45 9.37 -3.62
C PRO A 15 -9.83 8.84 -2.31
N ASP A 16 -10.24 9.39 -1.16
CA ASP A 16 -9.80 8.91 0.16
C ASP A 16 -10.22 7.46 0.42
N GLN A 17 -11.37 7.06 -0.14
CA GLN A 17 -11.86 5.68 -0.12
C GLN A 17 -12.32 5.30 -1.51
N PHE A 18 -11.81 4.21 -2.04
CA PHE A 18 -12.15 3.69 -3.35
C PHE A 18 -12.96 2.40 -3.20
N GLN A 19 -14.26 2.49 -3.37
CA GLN A 19 -15.17 1.34 -3.22
C GLN A 19 -15.66 0.83 -4.56
N LEU A 20 -15.51 -0.47 -4.80
CA LEU A 20 -16.13 -1.16 -5.90
C LEU A 20 -17.49 -1.71 -5.42
N GLY A 21 -18.57 -1.25 -6.04
CA GLY A 21 -19.93 -1.69 -5.69
C GLY A 21 -20.41 -2.80 -6.60
N PHE A 22 -20.90 -3.90 -6.02
CA PHE A 22 -21.58 -4.97 -6.78
C PHE A 22 -23.10 -4.81 -6.68
N LEU A 23 -23.77 -5.03 -7.82
CA LEU A 23 -25.22 -4.97 -7.90
C LEU A 23 -25.86 -5.94 -6.90
N LYS A 24 -26.84 -5.44 -6.16
CA LYS A 24 -27.68 -6.23 -5.26
C LYS A 24 -29.12 -6.20 -5.77
N VAL A 25 -29.70 -7.38 -5.98
CA VAL A 25 -31.07 -7.52 -6.46
C VAL A 25 -32.01 -7.65 -5.27
N LEU A 26 -32.55 -6.52 -4.85
CA LEU A 26 -33.45 -6.46 -3.70
C LEU A 26 -34.90 -6.83 -4.15
N LYS A 27 -35.62 -7.52 -3.27
CA LYS A 27 -37.02 -7.86 -3.48
C LYS A 27 -37.86 -6.61 -3.72
N GLY A 28 -38.65 -6.62 -4.79
CA GLY A 28 -39.49 -5.50 -5.20
C GLY A 28 -38.75 -4.38 -5.92
N SER A 29 -37.46 -4.56 -6.23
CA SER A 29 -36.69 -3.59 -7.02
C SER A 29 -36.89 -3.79 -8.52
N TYR A 30 -36.67 -2.73 -9.30
CA TYR A 30 -36.66 -2.82 -10.77
C TYR A 30 -35.72 -3.91 -11.30
N MET A 31 -34.57 -4.11 -10.66
CA MET A 31 -33.64 -5.17 -11.06
C MET A 31 -34.23 -6.59 -10.88
N GLU A 32 -35.10 -6.78 -9.91
CA GLU A 32 -35.84 -8.05 -9.78
C GLU A 32 -36.88 -8.23 -10.89
N GLU A 33 -37.52 -7.15 -11.32
CA GLU A 33 -38.52 -7.19 -12.40
C GLU A 33 -37.88 -7.55 -13.75
N VAL A 34 -36.72 -6.97 -14.06
CA VAL A 34 -36.02 -7.15 -15.35
C VAL A 34 -34.95 -8.25 -15.33
N LYS A 35 -34.87 -9.04 -14.27
CA LYS A 35 -33.81 -10.06 -14.10
C LYS A 35 -33.77 -11.09 -15.24
N ASP A 36 -34.93 -11.47 -15.77
CA ASP A 36 -35.00 -12.47 -16.84
C ASP A 36 -34.61 -11.87 -18.20
N GLU A 37 -34.94 -10.60 -18.46
CA GLU A 37 -34.53 -9.85 -19.66
C GLU A 37 -32.99 -9.66 -19.73
N TYR A 38 -32.37 -9.37 -18.59
CA TYR A 38 -30.93 -9.13 -18.48
C TYR A 38 -30.13 -10.36 -18.00
N GLU A 39 -30.79 -11.53 -17.93
CA GLU A 39 -30.20 -12.81 -17.52
C GLU A 39 -29.45 -12.68 -16.16
N ILE A 40 -30.00 -11.87 -15.24
CA ILE A 40 -29.38 -11.63 -13.94
C ILE A 40 -29.57 -12.86 -13.06
N ARG A 41 -28.47 -13.45 -12.63
CA ARG A 41 -28.44 -14.46 -11.57
C ARG A 41 -27.80 -13.84 -10.34
N TYR A 42 -28.39 -14.06 -9.18
CA TYR A 42 -27.94 -13.48 -7.92
C TYR A 42 -28.16 -14.46 -6.75
N ARG A 43 -27.51 -14.20 -5.62
CA ARG A 43 -27.68 -15.02 -4.42
C ARG A 43 -29.11 -14.92 -3.90
N SER A 44 -29.74 -16.05 -3.57
CA SER A 44 -31.08 -16.10 -2.97
C SER A 44 -31.12 -15.65 -1.51
N SER A 45 -29.94 -15.51 -0.86
CA SER A 45 -29.77 -15.04 0.52
C SER A 45 -29.04 -13.69 0.56
N PRO A 46 -29.21 -12.89 1.64
CA PRO A 46 -28.46 -11.65 1.80
C PRO A 46 -26.95 -11.83 1.59
N PRO A 47 -26.28 -10.88 0.94
CA PRO A 47 -26.75 -9.56 0.50
C PRO A 47 -27.45 -9.52 -0.88
N TYR A 48 -27.91 -10.62 -1.44
CA TYR A 48 -28.59 -10.72 -2.76
C TYR A 48 -27.73 -10.22 -3.92
N GLU A 49 -26.46 -10.45 -3.84
CA GLU A 49 -25.47 -9.93 -4.76
C GLU A 49 -25.48 -10.69 -6.10
N VAL A 50 -25.28 -9.96 -7.19
CA VAL A 50 -25.21 -10.49 -8.53
C VAL A 50 -24.08 -11.53 -8.67
N LEU A 51 -24.37 -12.60 -9.37
CA LEU A 51 -23.40 -13.65 -9.73
C LEU A 51 -23.05 -13.60 -11.21
N THR A 52 -24.00 -13.26 -12.07
CA THR A 52 -23.79 -13.10 -13.50
C THR A 52 -24.89 -12.26 -14.10
N THR A 53 -24.63 -11.66 -15.26
CA THR A 53 -25.63 -10.98 -16.11
C THR A 53 -25.36 -11.33 -17.56
N LYS A 54 -26.27 -10.93 -18.47
CA LYS A 54 -26.08 -11.07 -19.92
C LYS A 54 -24.72 -10.56 -20.44
N TRP A 55 -24.14 -9.56 -19.77
CA TRP A 55 -22.88 -8.89 -20.18
C TRP A 55 -21.68 -9.20 -19.29
N LEU A 56 -21.90 -9.80 -18.13
CA LEU A 56 -20.87 -10.06 -17.13
C LEU A 56 -20.93 -11.52 -16.67
N PRO A 57 -20.08 -12.40 -17.24
CA PRO A 57 -19.98 -13.79 -16.82
C PRO A 57 -19.55 -13.93 -15.35
N TYR A 58 -19.86 -15.06 -14.75
CA TYR A 58 -19.52 -15.33 -13.34
C TYR A 58 -18.02 -15.21 -13.04
N GLU A 59 -17.18 -15.68 -13.95
CA GLU A 59 -15.73 -15.60 -13.83
C GLU A 59 -15.22 -14.16 -13.76
N ASP A 60 -15.84 -13.25 -14.53
CA ASP A 60 -15.48 -11.83 -14.49
C ASP A 60 -15.96 -11.18 -13.18
N VAL A 61 -17.11 -11.58 -12.65
CA VAL A 61 -17.54 -11.13 -11.30
C VAL A 61 -16.54 -11.57 -10.25
N LEU A 62 -16.03 -12.81 -10.30
CA LEU A 62 -15.00 -13.29 -9.37
C LEU A 62 -13.71 -12.49 -9.50
N ARG A 63 -13.25 -12.21 -10.73
CA ARG A 63 -12.04 -11.38 -10.95
C ARG A 63 -12.21 -9.96 -10.39
N LEU A 64 -13.39 -9.35 -10.59
CA LEU A 64 -13.67 -8.04 -10.04
C LEU A 64 -13.70 -8.04 -8.52
N LYS A 65 -14.14 -9.12 -7.88
CA LYS A 65 -14.05 -9.27 -6.42
C LYS A 65 -12.63 -9.41 -5.93
N GLN A 66 -11.78 -10.09 -6.66
CA GLN A 66 -10.35 -10.15 -6.36
C GLN A 66 -9.73 -8.74 -6.44
N VAL A 67 -10.10 -7.93 -7.45
CA VAL A 67 -9.65 -6.53 -7.56
C VAL A 67 -10.18 -5.69 -6.38
N GLU A 68 -11.45 -5.85 -5.97
CA GLU A 68 -12.03 -5.20 -4.79
C GLU A 68 -11.21 -5.48 -3.54
N ASP A 69 -10.91 -6.75 -3.27
CA ASP A 69 -10.10 -7.15 -2.12
C ASP A 69 -8.70 -6.51 -2.15
N MET A 70 -8.07 -6.45 -3.33
CA MET A 70 -6.75 -5.82 -3.46
C MET A 70 -6.81 -4.30 -3.25
N VAL A 71 -7.84 -3.63 -3.74
CA VAL A 71 -8.07 -2.21 -3.48
C VAL A 71 -8.26 -1.96 -1.98
N GLU A 72 -9.04 -2.80 -1.30
CA GLU A 72 -9.27 -2.66 0.13
C GLU A 72 -7.97 -2.83 0.93
N VAL A 73 -7.14 -3.82 0.57
CA VAL A 73 -5.88 -4.11 1.26
C VAL A 73 -4.81 -3.07 0.96
N TYR A 74 -4.62 -2.69 -0.31
CA TYR A 74 -3.44 -1.96 -0.75
C TYR A 74 -3.69 -0.47 -1.04
N TYR A 75 -4.95 -0.07 -1.24
CA TYR A 75 -5.33 1.34 -1.39
C TYR A 75 -5.99 1.88 -0.12
N ASN A 76 -7.16 1.35 0.25
CA ASN A 76 -8.00 1.88 1.34
C ASN A 76 -7.35 1.78 2.73
N SER A 77 -6.40 0.88 2.93
CA SER A 77 -5.67 0.76 4.20
C SER A 77 -4.69 1.88 4.47
N PHE A 78 -4.31 2.69 3.48
CA PHE A 78 -3.27 3.72 3.55
C PHE A 78 -1.88 3.21 3.98
N GLN A 79 -1.64 1.90 3.93
CA GLN A 79 -0.39 1.30 4.41
C GLN A 79 0.68 1.13 3.33
N PHE A 80 0.31 1.24 2.05
CA PHE A 80 1.17 0.90 0.92
C PHE A 80 1.28 2.04 -0.11
N GLN A 81 1.12 3.28 0.36
CA GLN A 81 0.97 4.45 -0.53
C GLN A 81 2.18 4.67 -1.45
N ALA A 82 3.39 4.62 -0.91
CA ALA A 82 4.59 4.84 -1.71
C ALA A 82 4.83 3.67 -2.68
N THR A 83 4.60 2.43 -2.23
CA THR A 83 4.78 1.24 -3.06
C THR A 83 3.78 1.19 -4.21
N MET A 84 2.49 1.44 -3.94
CA MET A 84 1.48 1.42 -4.99
C MET A 84 1.71 2.52 -6.03
N LEU A 85 2.06 3.74 -5.59
CA LEU A 85 2.44 4.82 -6.49
C LEU A 85 3.68 4.50 -7.33
N ALA A 86 4.68 3.82 -6.76
CA ALA A 86 5.84 3.39 -7.51
C ALA A 86 5.48 2.30 -8.53
N MET A 87 4.64 1.33 -8.15
CA MET A 87 4.17 0.26 -9.04
C MET A 87 3.42 0.79 -10.27
N GLU A 88 2.66 1.88 -10.12
CA GLU A 88 1.97 2.52 -11.26
C GLU A 88 2.90 2.92 -12.40
N ASN A 89 4.18 3.20 -12.12
CA ASN A 89 5.16 3.55 -13.15
C ASN A 89 5.59 2.34 -14.00
N TYR A 90 5.22 1.13 -13.61
CA TYR A 90 5.61 -0.14 -14.24
C TYR A 90 4.42 -0.94 -14.77
N HIS A 91 3.20 -0.43 -14.65
CA HIS A 91 1.99 -1.03 -15.19
C HIS A 91 1.36 -0.13 -16.24
N THR A 92 0.60 -0.71 -17.15
CA THR A 92 -0.12 0.04 -18.19
C THR A 92 -1.15 0.98 -17.57
N ASP A 93 -1.85 0.50 -16.54
CA ASP A 93 -2.81 1.27 -15.76
C ASP A 93 -3.10 0.64 -14.40
N ALA A 94 -3.89 1.34 -13.58
CA ALA A 94 -4.18 0.91 -12.23
C ALA A 94 -5.04 -0.36 -12.17
N PHE A 95 -6.02 -0.52 -13.06
CA PHE A 95 -6.85 -1.72 -13.07
C PHE A 95 -6.02 -2.98 -13.33
N GLU A 96 -5.15 -2.94 -14.33
CA GLU A 96 -4.23 -4.04 -14.62
C GLU A 96 -3.33 -4.38 -13.43
N MET A 97 -2.79 -3.36 -12.76
CA MET A 97 -1.97 -3.54 -11.56
C MET A 97 -2.72 -4.31 -10.46
N TYR A 98 -3.94 -3.88 -10.10
CA TYR A 98 -4.73 -4.56 -9.08
C TYR A 98 -5.21 -5.94 -9.53
N GLN A 99 -5.53 -6.12 -10.81
CA GLN A 99 -5.92 -7.41 -11.37
C GLN A 99 -4.76 -8.41 -11.33
N THR A 100 -3.54 -7.99 -11.68
CA THR A 100 -2.35 -8.83 -11.63
C THR A 100 -2.04 -9.27 -10.19
N LEU A 101 -2.16 -8.33 -9.25
CA LEU A 101 -1.98 -8.63 -7.82
C LEU A 101 -3.06 -9.59 -7.30
N GLY A 102 -4.33 -9.41 -7.71
CA GLY A 102 -5.43 -10.34 -7.40
C GLY A 102 -5.18 -11.73 -7.96
N GLY A 103 -4.72 -11.84 -9.20
CA GLY A 103 -4.33 -13.12 -9.82
C GLY A 103 -3.19 -13.83 -9.08
N PHE A 104 -2.23 -13.05 -8.57
CA PHE A 104 -1.15 -13.60 -7.72
C PHE A 104 -1.71 -14.16 -6.40
N TYR A 105 -2.60 -13.43 -5.73
CA TYR A 105 -3.26 -13.89 -4.50
C TYR A 105 -4.06 -15.19 -4.74
N ASP A 106 -4.77 -15.27 -5.86
CA ASP A 106 -5.53 -16.47 -6.24
C ASP A 106 -4.61 -17.66 -6.48
N LYS A 107 -3.57 -17.48 -7.29
CA LYS A 107 -2.55 -18.49 -7.58
C LYS A 107 -1.90 -19.06 -6.32
N LYS A 108 -1.67 -18.21 -5.31
CA LYS A 108 -1.03 -18.59 -4.05
C LYS A 108 -2.02 -19.08 -2.98
N GLY A 109 -3.33 -19.00 -3.24
CA GLY A 109 -4.36 -19.39 -2.28
C GLY A 109 -4.46 -18.46 -1.06
N TYR A 110 -4.12 -17.18 -1.22
CA TYR A 110 -4.14 -16.20 -0.14
C TYR A 110 -5.52 -15.62 0.15
N PHE A 111 -6.48 -15.76 -0.75
CA PHE A 111 -7.86 -15.38 -0.50
C PHE A 111 -8.54 -16.30 0.54
N GLY A 112 -9.49 -15.73 1.30
CA GLY A 112 -10.20 -16.46 2.34
C GLY A 112 -9.41 -16.70 3.63
N MET A 113 -8.17 -16.23 3.70
CA MET A 113 -7.29 -16.31 4.87
C MET A 113 -7.11 -14.93 5.51
N LYS A 114 -7.00 -14.91 6.84
CA LYS A 114 -6.65 -13.68 7.57
C LYS A 114 -5.13 -13.51 7.57
N HIS A 115 -4.67 -12.42 6.99
CA HIS A 115 -3.26 -12.06 7.02
C HIS A 115 -3.00 -10.98 8.07
N SER A 116 -1.92 -11.15 8.84
CA SER A 116 -1.42 -10.08 9.70
C SER A 116 -0.93 -8.89 8.87
N ARG A 117 -0.79 -7.74 9.51
CA ARG A 117 -0.24 -6.55 8.85
C ARG A 117 1.13 -6.85 8.21
N ILE A 118 2.04 -7.46 8.94
CA ILE A 118 3.39 -7.79 8.44
C ILE A 118 3.31 -8.79 7.30
N ALA A 119 2.48 -9.83 7.40
CA ALA A 119 2.31 -10.80 6.34
C ALA A 119 1.87 -10.15 5.00
N ARG A 120 1.07 -9.07 5.03
CA ARG A 120 0.68 -8.35 3.80
C ARG A 120 1.88 -7.66 3.11
N TYR A 121 2.84 -7.15 3.89
CA TYR A 121 4.10 -6.63 3.34
C TYR A 121 4.95 -7.75 2.74
N GLU A 122 5.03 -8.90 3.40
CA GLU A 122 5.79 -10.06 2.92
C GLU A 122 5.16 -10.64 1.65
N ILE A 123 3.83 -10.74 1.58
CA ILE A 123 3.10 -11.19 0.38
C ILE A 123 3.32 -10.21 -0.79
N LEU A 124 3.26 -8.90 -0.55
CA LEU A 124 3.56 -7.93 -1.60
C LEU A 124 5.01 -8.05 -2.06
N TRP A 125 5.95 -8.24 -1.15
CA TRP A 125 7.35 -8.49 -1.51
C TRP A 125 7.53 -9.77 -2.32
N GLU A 126 6.84 -10.85 -1.97
CA GLU A 126 6.84 -12.10 -2.74
C GLU A 126 6.33 -11.87 -4.17
N PHE A 127 5.22 -11.12 -4.32
CA PHE A 127 4.72 -10.70 -5.63
C PHE A 127 5.79 -9.94 -6.43
N LEU A 128 6.45 -8.97 -5.81
CA LEU A 128 7.50 -8.17 -6.44
C LEU A 128 8.73 -9.00 -6.84
N CYS A 129 9.01 -10.09 -6.14
CA CYS A 129 10.09 -11.01 -6.47
C CYS A 129 9.76 -11.96 -7.63
N GLU A 130 8.49 -12.38 -7.76
CA GLU A 130 8.04 -13.29 -8.83
C GLU A 130 7.75 -12.57 -10.15
N ALA A 131 7.41 -11.28 -10.10
CA ALA A 131 7.15 -10.50 -11.31
C ALA A 131 8.44 -10.19 -12.11
N GLU A 132 8.29 -10.05 -13.41
CA GLU A 132 9.40 -9.73 -14.32
C GLU A 132 9.79 -8.24 -14.27
N TRP A 133 10.35 -7.81 -13.14
CA TRP A 133 10.89 -6.47 -12.97
C TRP A 133 12.39 -6.43 -13.31
N SER A 134 12.86 -5.27 -13.77
CA SER A 134 14.31 -5.02 -13.78
C SER A 134 14.85 -4.98 -12.34
N GLU A 135 16.15 -5.23 -12.16
CA GLU A 135 16.76 -5.14 -10.82
C GLU A 135 16.61 -3.75 -10.21
N GLU A 136 16.71 -2.70 -11.05
CA GLU A 136 16.49 -1.32 -10.64
C GLU A 136 15.04 -1.09 -10.14
N ALA A 137 14.04 -1.54 -10.90
CA ALA A 137 12.64 -1.42 -10.50
C ALA A 137 12.36 -2.17 -9.20
N ARG A 138 12.90 -3.39 -9.04
CA ARG A 138 12.76 -4.17 -7.82
C ARG A 138 13.41 -3.49 -6.62
N GLU A 139 14.56 -2.87 -6.79
CA GLU A 139 15.22 -2.11 -5.72
C GLU A 139 14.41 -0.87 -5.32
N ILE A 140 13.86 -0.13 -6.30
CA ILE A 140 12.97 1.00 -6.03
C ILE A 140 11.75 0.54 -5.24
N LEU A 141 11.09 -0.54 -5.66
CA LEU A 141 9.91 -1.10 -5.00
C LEU A 141 10.24 -1.65 -3.60
N ARG A 142 11.44 -2.21 -3.40
CA ARG A 142 11.93 -2.61 -2.08
C ARG A 142 12.09 -1.42 -1.14
N GLN A 143 12.62 -0.32 -1.62
CA GLN A 143 12.78 0.90 -0.83
C GLN A 143 11.43 1.54 -0.48
N THR A 144 10.50 1.61 -1.43
CA THR A 144 9.16 2.15 -1.16
C THR A 144 8.39 1.28 -0.17
N LEU A 145 8.50 -0.04 -0.26
CA LEU A 145 7.89 -0.98 0.69
C LEU A 145 8.51 -0.87 2.09
N THR A 146 9.82 -0.65 2.17
CA THR A 146 10.53 -0.36 3.43
C THR A 146 10.03 0.94 4.04
N TYR A 147 9.85 1.99 3.23
CA TYR A 147 9.28 3.24 3.68
C TYR A 147 7.87 3.06 4.23
N ASP A 148 6.97 2.42 3.49
CA ASP A 148 5.58 2.21 3.91
C ASP A 148 5.50 1.43 5.22
N LEU A 149 6.38 0.42 5.40
CA LEU A 149 6.48 -0.35 6.63
C LEU A 149 6.78 0.55 7.84
N TYR A 150 7.83 1.37 7.74
CA TYR A 150 8.27 2.24 8.83
C TYR A 150 7.45 3.52 8.96
N ALA A 151 6.84 4.02 7.91
CA ALA A 151 5.88 5.11 8.00
C ALA A 151 4.67 4.72 8.86
N ARG A 152 4.30 3.44 8.85
CA ARG A 152 3.18 2.94 9.65
C ARG A 152 3.56 2.69 11.10
N ASP A 153 4.67 1.96 11.34
CA ASP A 153 5.05 1.55 12.70
C ASP A 153 6.51 1.13 12.81
N TYR A 154 7.07 1.27 14.00
CA TYR A 154 8.37 0.68 14.29
C TYR A 154 8.28 -0.84 14.31
N VAL A 155 9.17 -1.51 13.57
CA VAL A 155 9.25 -2.96 13.52
C VAL A 155 10.62 -3.40 14.02
N LYS A 156 10.64 -4.05 15.19
CA LYS A 156 11.88 -4.48 15.83
C LYS A 156 12.59 -5.60 15.07
N ASN A 157 11.82 -6.55 14.55
CA ASN A 157 12.29 -7.65 13.72
C ASN A 157 11.70 -7.49 12.32
N PRO A 158 12.36 -6.70 11.45
CA PRO A 158 11.82 -6.40 10.13
C PRO A 158 11.86 -7.63 9.21
N PRO A 159 10.95 -7.70 8.24
CA PRO A 159 10.99 -8.70 7.17
C PRO A 159 12.30 -8.64 6.36
N ALA A 160 12.64 -9.74 5.70
CA ALA A 160 13.89 -9.90 4.95
C ALA A 160 14.11 -8.88 3.81
N PHE A 161 13.04 -8.24 3.30
CA PHE A 161 13.18 -7.22 2.27
C PHE A 161 13.76 -5.90 2.79
N VAL A 162 13.69 -5.65 4.09
CA VAL A 162 14.25 -4.42 4.67
C VAL A 162 15.79 -4.50 4.64
N PRO A 163 16.47 -3.52 4.03
CA PRO A 163 17.92 -3.55 3.95
C PRO A 163 18.57 -3.45 5.33
N GLU A 164 19.54 -4.30 5.57
CA GLU A 164 20.37 -4.20 6.77
C GLU A 164 21.14 -2.87 6.77
N ARG A 165 21.15 -2.24 7.93
CA ARG A 165 21.94 -1.01 8.14
C ARG A 165 23.37 -1.38 8.47
N SER A 166 24.33 -0.88 7.70
CA SER A 166 25.76 -1.06 8.02
C SER A 166 26.09 -0.54 9.42
N HIS A 167 27.11 -1.11 10.04
CA HIS A 167 27.57 -0.66 11.37
C HIS A 167 27.94 0.81 11.37
N GLU A 168 28.59 1.30 10.31
CA GLU A 168 28.94 2.72 10.15
C GLU A 168 27.68 3.61 10.11
N TYR A 169 26.65 3.19 9.34
CA TYR A 169 25.40 3.95 9.28
C TYR A 169 24.65 3.95 10.62
N GLN A 170 24.65 2.81 11.31
CA GLN A 170 24.06 2.74 12.66
C GLN A 170 24.77 3.69 13.64
N GLN A 171 26.09 3.83 13.53
CA GLN A 171 26.84 4.77 14.37
C GLN A 171 26.50 6.22 14.03
N LYS A 172 26.43 6.58 12.73
CA LYS A 172 25.98 7.91 12.28
C LYS A 172 24.59 8.27 12.83
N VAL A 173 23.66 7.31 12.83
CA VAL A 173 22.31 7.50 13.40
C VAL A 173 22.37 7.73 14.91
N ARG A 174 23.22 7.00 15.65
CA ARG A 174 23.41 7.21 17.10
C ARG A 174 23.96 8.60 17.39
N ASP A 175 24.98 9.01 16.66
CA ASP A 175 25.62 10.31 16.84
C ASP A 175 24.64 11.45 16.52
N PHE A 176 23.85 11.32 15.46
CA PHE A 176 22.78 12.25 15.11
C PHE A 176 21.74 12.37 16.24
N LEU A 177 21.19 11.27 16.72
CA LEU A 177 20.16 11.30 17.78
C LEU A 177 20.72 11.80 19.12
N THR A 178 22.00 11.54 19.43
CA THR A 178 22.65 12.07 20.60
C THR A 178 22.80 13.60 20.50
N LYS A 179 23.23 14.09 19.34
CA LYS A 179 23.35 15.53 19.08
C LYS A 179 21.99 16.25 19.14
N GLU A 180 20.93 15.63 18.60
CA GLU A 180 19.58 16.18 18.66
C GLU A 180 19.02 16.27 20.09
N CYS A 181 19.47 15.42 21.03
CA CYS A 181 19.12 15.56 22.45
C CYS A 181 19.81 16.77 23.10
N GLU A 182 21.07 17.09 22.71
CA GLU A 182 21.84 18.17 23.27
C GLU A 182 21.52 19.52 22.62
N GLN A 183 21.42 19.53 21.32
CA GLN A 183 21.16 20.72 20.51
C GLN A 183 20.18 20.36 19.37
N PRO A 184 18.86 20.40 19.61
CA PRO A 184 17.86 20.05 18.61
C PRO A 184 17.94 20.98 17.40
N THR A 185 18.05 20.38 16.22
CA THR A 185 18.04 21.10 14.94
C THR A 185 16.89 20.65 14.05
N VAL A 186 16.58 19.37 14.12
CA VAL A 186 15.53 18.70 13.31
C VAL A 186 14.41 18.18 14.19
N LEU A 187 14.74 17.61 15.37
CA LEU A 187 13.80 17.00 16.30
C LEU A 187 13.44 17.96 17.45
N SER A 188 12.62 18.97 17.17
CA SER A 188 12.13 19.88 18.20
C SER A 188 11.18 19.20 19.18
N GLY A 189 11.30 19.51 20.47
CA GLY A 189 10.44 19.00 21.54
C GLY A 189 10.99 17.76 22.26
N TYR A 190 12.20 17.34 21.93
CA TYR A 190 12.87 16.19 22.55
C TYR A 190 14.01 16.54 23.50
N GLU A 191 14.18 17.81 23.86
CA GLU A 191 15.28 18.34 24.68
C GLU A 191 15.33 17.75 26.10
N LYS A 192 14.21 17.18 26.56
CA LYS A 192 14.09 16.57 27.90
C LYS A 192 14.37 15.07 27.92
N TYR A 193 14.55 14.48 26.73
CA TYR A 193 14.70 13.03 26.62
C TYR A 193 16.19 12.64 26.60
N GLN A 194 16.47 11.46 27.15
CA GLN A 194 17.79 10.86 27.01
C GLN A 194 17.93 10.21 25.62
N PRO A 195 19.15 10.15 25.04
CA PRO A 195 19.36 9.53 23.71
C PRO A 195 18.76 8.14 23.60
N LYS A 196 18.86 7.33 24.67
CA LYS A 196 18.30 5.97 24.70
C LYS A 196 16.77 5.94 24.59
N GLN A 197 16.08 6.96 25.05
CA GLN A 197 14.62 7.09 24.89
C GLN A 197 14.27 7.48 23.46
N LEU A 198 15.06 8.38 22.85
CA LEU A 198 14.87 8.78 21.45
C LEU A 198 14.95 7.59 20.49
N PHE A 199 15.88 6.66 20.74
CA PHE A 199 16.00 5.43 19.93
C PHE A 199 14.73 4.55 19.92
N ASN A 200 13.86 4.69 20.90
CA ASN A 200 12.58 3.97 20.94
C ASN A 200 11.42 4.76 20.30
N MET A 201 11.61 6.04 20.05
CA MET A 201 10.60 6.98 19.54
C MET A 201 10.83 7.31 18.07
N ILE A 202 12.06 7.22 17.63
CA ILE A 202 12.54 7.67 16.31
C ILE A 202 13.19 6.49 15.58
N TYR A 203 12.90 6.33 14.32
CA TYR A 203 13.63 5.43 13.42
C TYR A 203 14.23 6.21 12.26
N VAL A 204 15.43 5.84 11.83
CA VAL A 204 16.11 6.51 10.72
C VAL A 204 16.52 5.47 9.70
N GLN A 205 16.16 5.68 8.43
CA GLN A 205 16.50 4.79 7.33
C GLN A 205 17.03 5.58 6.14
N GLN A 206 17.97 4.97 5.42
CA GLN A 206 18.57 5.54 4.21
C GLN A 206 17.82 5.08 2.96
N PHE A 207 17.62 6.01 2.02
CA PHE A 207 16.96 5.78 0.74
C PHE A 207 17.73 6.48 -0.38
N THR A 208 17.66 5.92 -1.59
CA THR A 208 18.08 6.60 -2.82
C THR A 208 16.87 7.07 -3.64
N VAL A 209 15.68 6.51 -3.36
CA VAL A 209 14.41 6.93 -3.95
C VAL A 209 13.92 8.20 -3.24
N ASN A 210 13.58 9.23 -4.00
CA ASN A 210 13.00 10.46 -3.44
C ASN A 210 11.51 10.24 -3.09
N ILE A 211 11.28 9.58 -1.94
CA ILE A 211 9.93 9.21 -1.48
C ILE A 211 9.00 10.43 -1.31
N PRO A 212 9.41 11.55 -0.71
CA PRO A 212 8.55 12.73 -0.63
C PRO A 212 8.08 13.25 -1.99
N LYS A 213 8.95 13.21 -3.01
CA LYS A 213 8.59 13.60 -4.37
C LYS A 213 7.64 12.59 -5.02
N LEU A 214 7.89 11.30 -4.84
CA LEU A 214 7.00 10.22 -5.30
C LEU A 214 5.58 10.40 -4.74
N LEU A 215 5.45 10.57 -3.43
CA LEU A 215 4.15 10.77 -2.76
C LEU A 215 3.41 12.02 -3.26
N LYS A 216 4.15 13.07 -3.64
CA LYS A 216 3.57 14.32 -4.14
C LYS A 216 3.19 14.26 -5.62
N THR A 217 3.97 13.56 -6.44
CA THR A 217 3.88 13.65 -7.91
C THR A 217 3.49 12.35 -8.60
N GLY A 218 3.54 11.22 -7.90
CA GLY A 218 3.39 9.88 -8.47
C GLY A 218 4.59 9.43 -9.33
N LYS A 219 5.66 10.23 -9.44
CA LYS A 219 6.81 9.92 -10.29
C LYS A 219 7.99 9.41 -9.48
N VAL A 220 8.52 8.28 -9.90
CA VAL A 220 9.76 7.72 -9.35
C VAL A 220 10.95 8.56 -9.77
N GLU A 221 11.79 8.92 -8.82
CA GLU A 221 13.07 9.58 -9.03
C GLU A 221 14.08 9.03 -8.03
N THR A 222 15.23 8.64 -8.54
CA THR A 222 16.38 8.18 -7.73
C THR A 222 17.49 9.21 -7.75
N GLY A 223 18.32 9.23 -6.72
CA GLY A 223 19.43 10.16 -6.60
C GLY A 223 20.42 9.74 -5.54
N GLU A 224 21.12 10.71 -4.98
CA GLU A 224 22.05 10.46 -3.87
C GLU A 224 21.31 9.90 -2.65
N ALA A 225 22.03 9.06 -1.89
CA ALA A 225 21.51 8.48 -0.68
C ALA A 225 21.23 9.57 0.38
N HIS A 226 20.01 9.57 0.89
CA HIS A 226 19.56 10.49 1.94
C HIS A 226 18.84 9.72 3.04
N SER A 227 18.74 10.32 4.22
CA SER A 227 18.07 9.69 5.36
C SER A 227 16.68 10.28 5.57
N LEU A 228 15.72 9.41 5.89
CA LEU A 228 14.40 9.79 6.39
C LEU A 228 14.28 9.40 7.85
N VAL A 229 13.76 10.31 8.63
CA VAL A 229 13.48 10.16 10.06
C VAL A 229 11.98 9.92 10.23
N PHE A 230 11.63 8.86 10.92
CA PHE A 230 10.24 8.51 11.24
C PHE A 230 10.00 8.80 12.73
N ASP A 231 9.17 9.80 13.02
CA ASP A 231 8.82 10.22 14.37
C ASP A 231 7.47 9.60 14.79
N TYR A 232 7.53 8.58 15.65
CA TYR A 232 6.33 7.86 16.10
C TYR A 232 5.55 8.56 17.21
N GLN A 233 6.10 9.64 17.79
CA GLN A 233 5.37 10.46 18.77
C GLN A 233 4.45 11.48 18.06
N LYS A 234 4.81 11.84 16.83
CA LYS A 234 4.05 12.74 15.99
C LYS A 234 3.42 11.95 14.84
N ARG A 235 2.12 11.70 14.95
CA ARG A 235 1.40 10.90 13.96
C ARG A 235 0.31 11.69 13.28
N ASN A 236 0.11 11.42 12.01
CA ASN A 236 -1.05 11.92 11.29
C ASN A 236 -2.33 11.32 11.92
N PRO A 237 -3.31 12.15 12.35
CA PRO A 237 -4.50 11.67 13.05
C PRO A 237 -5.43 10.82 12.16
N LEU A 238 -5.36 10.97 10.83
CA LEU A 238 -6.21 10.24 9.89
C LEU A 238 -5.57 8.91 9.46
N THR A 239 -4.31 8.96 9.02
CA THR A 239 -3.62 7.79 8.48
C THR A 239 -2.85 7.02 9.53
N HIS A 240 -2.66 7.58 10.73
CA HIS A 240 -1.81 7.07 11.81
C HIS A 240 -0.34 6.85 11.41
N SER A 241 0.09 7.40 10.28
CA SER A 241 1.49 7.36 9.86
C SER A 241 2.36 8.28 10.72
N ALA A 242 3.61 7.88 10.94
CA ALA A 242 4.61 8.71 11.60
C ALA A 242 4.86 10.01 10.83
N GLU A 243 5.23 11.08 11.52
CA GLU A 243 5.81 12.24 10.84
C GLU A 243 7.14 11.84 10.21
N VAL A 244 7.35 12.21 8.95
CA VAL A 244 8.57 11.88 8.22
C VAL A 244 9.34 13.14 7.87
N ILE A 245 10.60 13.21 8.29
CA ILE A 245 11.50 14.35 8.09
C ILE A 245 12.69 13.89 7.24
N ARG A 246 13.05 14.66 6.23
CA ARG A 246 14.25 14.42 5.43
C ARG A 246 15.46 15.13 6.05
N LEU A 247 16.58 14.37 6.19
CA LEU A 247 17.89 14.90 6.60
C LEU A 247 18.72 15.31 5.39
#